data_795f1d17a3535402dd58273117985ab1
#
_entry.id   795f1d17a3535402dd58273117985ab1
#
_cell.length_a   1.000
_cell.length_b   1.000
_cell.length_c   1.000
_cell.angle_alpha   90.00
_cell.angle_beta   90.00
_cell.angle_gamma   90.00
#
_symmetry.space_group_name_H-M   'P 1'
#
loop_
_entity.id
_entity.type
_entity.pdbx_description
1 polymer ?
#
loop_
_entity_poly.entity_id
_entity_poly.type
_entity_poly.pdbx_seq_one_letter_code
_entity_poly.pdbx_strand_id
1 'polypeptide(L)'
;MKPRETAKFLSDAREAALDACEFMGDLTVDQYAASKEKRASVTHMLEIVGEAMRRAIEIDQTIKTRVSNIAEIIGTRNRIVHGYDRIDHAIIWHIVRDDLPVLVRELEALLPGIESAPE
;
A
#
# COMPACT_ATOMS: atom_id res chain seq x y z
N MET A 1 1.01 -19.68 -12.52
CA MET A 1 0.44 -18.78 -11.53
C MET A 1 0.49 -19.45 -10.16
N LYS A 2 0.71 -18.66 -9.11
CA LYS A 2 0.83 -19.17 -7.73
C LYS A 2 -0.21 -18.48 -6.85
N PRO A 3 -1.48 -18.93 -6.86
CA PRO A 3 -2.56 -18.25 -6.15
C PRO A 3 -2.31 -18.07 -4.66
N ARG A 4 -1.71 -19.07 -4.01
CA ARG A 4 -1.44 -19.00 -2.56
C ARG A 4 -0.44 -17.90 -2.22
N GLU A 5 0.65 -17.79 -2.99
CA GLU A 5 1.63 -16.73 -2.78
C GLU A 5 1.05 -15.37 -3.12
N THR A 6 0.29 -15.28 -4.22
CA THR A 6 -0.38 -14.05 -4.62
C THR A 6 -1.31 -13.57 -3.51
N ALA A 7 -2.15 -14.47 -2.98
CA ALA A 7 -3.08 -14.13 -1.91
C ALA A 7 -2.33 -13.64 -0.66
N LYS A 8 -1.20 -14.27 -0.32
CA LYS A 8 -0.39 -13.85 0.82
C LYS A 8 0.09 -12.41 0.67
N PHE A 9 0.65 -12.07 -0.50
CA PHE A 9 1.13 -10.70 -0.73
C PHE A 9 0.01 -9.68 -0.74
N LEU A 10 -1.14 -10.01 -1.32
CA LEU A 10 -2.29 -9.11 -1.31
C LEU A 10 -2.84 -8.92 0.11
N SER A 11 -2.85 -9.99 0.91
CA SER A 11 -3.25 -9.90 2.31
C SER A 11 -2.28 -9.05 3.13
N ASP A 12 -0.97 -9.22 2.91
CA ASP A 12 0.06 -8.40 3.57
C ASP A 12 -0.12 -6.92 3.21
N ALA A 13 -0.37 -6.63 1.93
CA ALA A 13 -0.62 -5.26 1.48
C ALA A 13 -1.86 -4.67 2.14
N ARG A 14 -2.94 -5.44 2.23
CA ARG A 14 -4.17 -4.99 2.87
C ARG A 14 -3.95 -4.66 4.34
N GLU A 15 -3.29 -5.54 5.09
CA GLU A 15 -3.01 -5.30 6.50
C GLU A 15 -2.14 -4.07 6.71
N ALA A 16 -1.08 -3.92 5.93
CA ALA A 16 -0.20 -2.76 6.04
C ALA A 16 -0.92 -1.46 5.66
N ALA A 17 -1.80 -1.51 4.65
CA ALA A 17 -2.59 -0.35 4.27
C ALA A 17 -3.55 0.07 5.39
N LEU A 18 -4.21 -0.90 6.04
CA LEU A 18 -5.07 -0.63 7.18
C LEU A 18 -4.28 -0.04 8.34
N ASP A 19 -3.09 -0.56 8.62
CA ASP A 19 -2.23 -0.02 9.66
C ASP A 19 -1.81 1.42 9.36
N ALA A 20 -1.46 1.71 8.11
CA ALA A 20 -1.10 3.08 7.72
C ALA A 20 -2.27 4.04 7.94
N CYS A 21 -3.48 3.63 7.58
CA CYS A 21 -4.68 4.43 7.80
C CYS A 21 -4.95 4.64 9.29
N GLU A 22 -4.77 3.60 10.10
CA GLU A 22 -4.95 3.69 11.55
C GLU A 22 -3.91 4.62 12.19
N PHE A 23 -2.65 4.50 11.80
CA PHE A 23 -1.58 5.37 12.31
C PHE A 23 -1.81 6.83 11.92
N MET A 24 -2.29 7.08 10.71
CA MET A 24 -2.61 8.44 10.27
C MET A 24 -3.79 9.01 11.06
N GLY A 25 -4.81 8.21 11.31
CA GLY A 25 -6.01 8.65 12.02
C GLY A 25 -6.60 9.90 11.38
N ASP A 26 -6.94 10.87 12.23
CA ASP A 26 -7.57 12.13 11.81
C ASP A 26 -6.58 13.28 11.70
N LEU A 27 -5.27 13.00 11.63
CA LEU A 27 -4.27 14.06 11.51
C LEU A 27 -4.47 14.88 10.24
N THR A 28 -4.34 16.19 10.36
CA THR A 28 -4.24 17.07 9.19
C THR A 28 -2.88 16.88 8.55
N VAL A 29 -2.72 17.38 7.32
CA VAL A 29 -1.42 17.32 6.63
C VAL A 29 -0.32 17.97 7.45
N ASP A 30 -0.61 19.11 8.09
CA ASP A 30 0.38 19.82 8.90
C ASP A 30 0.73 19.05 10.18
N GLN A 31 -0.27 18.46 10.83
CA GLN A 31 -0.04 17.64 12.01
C GLN A 31 0.80 16.42 11.67
N TYR A 32 0.50 15.76 10.57
CA TYR A 32 1.29 14.62 10.10
C TYR A 32 2.73 15.04 9.83
N ALA A 33 2.93 16.11 9.06
CA ALA A 33 4.26 16.59 8.72
C ALA A 33 5.09 16.96 9.95
N ALA A 34 4.43 17.43 11.01
CA ALA A 34 5.10 17.82 12.24
C ALA A 34 5.44 16.63 13.16
N SER A 35 4.89 15.45 12.92
CA SER A 35 5.08 14.29 13.81
C SER A 35 6.10 13.32 13.24
N LYS A 36 7.30 13.34 13.77
CA LYS A 36 8.35 12.40 13.36
C LYS A 36 7.93 10.95 13.57
N GLU A 37 7.26 10.65 14.67
CA GLU A 37 6.80 9.30 14.97
C GLU A 37 5.78 8.83 13.93
N LYS A 38 4.81 9.68 13.59
CA LYS A 38 3.79 9.33 12.59
C LYS A 38 4.41 9.18 11.21
N ARG A 39 5.34 10.07 10.83
CA ARG A 39 6.04 9.94 9.55
C ARG A 39 6.78 8.61 9.45
N ALA A 40 7.48 8.22 10.52
CA ALA A 40 8.23 6.96 10.53
C ALA A 40 7.30 5.75 10.42
N SER A 41 6.22 5.71 11.21
CA SER A 41 5.31 4.55 11.22
C SER A 41 4.53 4.44 9.90
N VAL A 42 4.02 5.54 9.38
CA VAL A 42 3.23 5.53 8.15
C VAL A 42 4.10 5.16 6.95
N THR A 43 5.29 5.76 6.82
CA THR A 43 6.17 5.45 5.69
C THR A 43 6.65 4.00 5.73
N HIS A 44 6.87 3.45 6.93
CA HIS A 44 7.21 2.03 7.05
C HIS A 44 6.08 1.14 6.49
N MET A 45 4.82 1.44 6.83
CA MET A 45 3.69 0.67 6.31
C MET A 45 3.57 0.82 4.79
N LEU A 46 3.82 2.02 4.25
CA LEU A 46 3.79 2.22 2.80
C LEU A 46 4.88 1.43 2.07
N GLU A 47 6.05 1.27 2.69
CA GLU A 47 7.08 0.40 2.13
C GLU A 47 6.57 -1.03 2.00
N ILE A 48 5.89 -1.52 3.03
CA ILE A 48 5.33 -2.88 3.02
C ILE A 48 4.25 -3.01 1.94
N VAL A 49 3.33 -2.04 1.87
CA VAL A 49 2.28 -2.04 0.84
C VAL A 49 2.89 -2.10 -0.56
N GLY A 50 3.83 -1.21 -0.83
CA GLY A 50 4.45 -1.13 -2.16
C GLY A 50 5.20 -2.40 -2.53
N GLU A 51 5.97 -2.96 -1.61
CA GLU A 51 6.72 -4.17 -1.86
C GLU A 51 5.81 -5.38 -2.04
N ALA A 52 4.79 -5.51 -1.20
CA ALA A 52 3.84 -6.62 -1.31
C ALA A 52 3.07 -6.57 -2.64
N MET A 53 2.62 -5.37 -3.04
CA MET A 53 1.92 -5.21 -4.32
C MET A 53 2.85 -5.48 -5.50
N ARG A 54 4.09 -5.01 -5.45
CA ARG A 54 5.06 -5.29 -6.50
C ARG A 54 5.26 -6.80 -6.68
N ARG A 55 5.40 -7.53 -5.59
CA ARG A 55 5.58 -8.98 -5.63
C ARG A 55 4.34 -9.71 -6.15
N ALA A 56 3.15 -9.29 -5.72
CA ALA A 56 1.91 -9.88 -6.21
C ALA A 56 1.77 -9.70 -7.73
N ILE A 57 2.06 -8.51 -8.24
CA ILE A 57 1.99 -8.21 -9.66
C ILE A 57 3.04 -9.01 -10.45
N GLU A 58 4.22 -9.20 -9.88
CA GLU A 58 5.27 -10.01 -10.52
C GLU A 58 4.81 -11.45 -10.74
N ILE A 59 4.04 -12.01 -9.80
CA ILE A 59 3.48 -13.35 -9.92
C ILE A 59 2.28 -13.37 -10.86
N ASP A 60 1.39 -12.37 -10.74
CA ASP A 60 0.15 -12.29 -11.51
C ASP A 60 -0.05 -10.86 -12.03
N GLN A 61 0.34 -10.64 -13.28
CA GLN A 61 0.32 -9.31 -13.88
C GLN A 61 -1.08 -8.76 -14.11
N THR A 62 -2.12 -9.62 -14.10
CA THR A 62 -3.50 -9.15 -14.26
C THR A 62 -3.95 -8.26 -13.10
N ILE A 63 -3.32 -8.40 -11.93
CA ILE A 63 -3.63 -7.56 -10.77
C ILE A 63 -3.41 -6.08 -11.09
N LYS A 64 -2.41 -5.76 -11.89
CA LYS A 64 -2.07 -4.39 -12.25
C LYS A 64 -3.25 -3.63 -12.87
N THR A 65 -4.11 -4.33 -13.59
CA THR A 65 -5.29 -3.72 -14.23
C THR A 65 -6.53 -3.74 -13.34
N ARG A 66 -6.45 -4.38 -12.18
CA ARG A 66 -7.59 -4.59 -11.28
C ARG A 66 -7.51 -3.73 -10.02
N VAL A 67 -6.43 -2.99 -9.83
CA VAL A 67 -6.25 -2.07 -8.70
C VAL A 67 -5.92 -0.69 -9.22
N SER A 68 -6.53 0.32 -8.58
CA SER A 68 -6.35 1.73 -8.94
C SER A 68 -5.08 2.29 -8.30
N ASN A 69 -4.48 3.28 -8.96
CA ASN A 69 -3.36 4.05 -8.41
C ASN A 69 -2.12 3.23 -8.02
N ILE A 70 -2.01 2.01 -8.55
CA ILE A 70 -0.92 1.12 -8.10
C ILE A 70 0.46 1.63 -8.51
N ALA A 71 0.56 2.25 -9.69
CA ALA A 71 1.84 2.81 -10.15
C ALA A 71 2.31 3.91 -9.22
N GLU A 72 1.40 4.74 -8.73
CA GLU A 72 1.72 5.81 -7.78
C GLU A 72 2.14 5.26 -6.43
N ILE A 73 1.44 4.24 -5.93
CA ILE A 73 1.76 3.61 -4.66
C ILE A 73 3.14 2.96 -4.70
N ILE A 74 3.44 2.20 -5.74
CA ILE A 74 4.75 1.55 -5.91
C ILE A 74 5.84 2.61 -6.12
N GLY A 75 5.56 3.65 -6.91
CA GLY A 75 6.50 4.74 -7.13
C GLY A 75 6.83 5.49 -5.85
N THR A 76 5.84 5.69 -4.99
CA THR A 76 6.05 6.32 -3.68
C THR A 76 6.91 5.45 -2.79
N ARG A 77 6.65 4.14 -2.75
CA ARG A 77 7.50 3.19 -2.02
C ARG A 77 8.96 3.29 -2.48
N ASN A 78 9.18 3.36 -3.78
CA ASN A 78 10.54 3.47 -4.32
C ASN A 78 11.22 4.76 -3.89
N ARG A 79 10.49 5.88 -3.84
CA ARG A 79 11.02 7.14 -3.34
C ARG A 79 11.35 7.09 -1.86
N ILE A 80 10.52 6.43 -1.05
CA ILE A 80 10.78 6.25 0.38
C ILE A 80 12.07 5.48 0.59
N VAL A 81 12.26 4.40 -0.15
CA VAL A 81 13.42 3.52 0.02
C VAL A 81 14.72 4.16 -0.49
N HIS A 82 14.65 4.91 -1.59
CA HIS A 82 15.84 5.41 -2.28
C HIS A 82 16.09 6.91 -2.15
N GLY A 83 15.15 7.67 -1.57
CA GLY A 83 15.27 9.11 -1.50
C GLY A 83 14.54 9.70 -0.31
N TYR A 84 14.68 9.09 0.87
CA TYR A 84 13.92 9.47 2.05
C TYR A 84 14.08 10.95 2.44
N ASP A 85 15.19 11.57 2.10
CA ASP A 85 15.46 12.98 2.37
C ASP A 85 14.65 13.92 1.46
N ARG A 86 13.97 13.39 0.44
CA ARG A 86 13.17 14.15 -0.51
C ARG A 86 11.70 13.76 -0.50
N ILE A 87 11.26 13.12 0.57
CA ILE A 87 9.86 12.69 0.68
C ILE A 87 8.97 13.92 0.90
N ASP A 88 7.95 14.05 0.05
CA ASP A 88 6.92 15.07 0.23
C ASP A 88 5.82 14.51 1.15
N HIS A 89 5.76 15.03 2.36
CA HIS A 89 4.81 14.56 3.36
C HIS A 89 3.35 14.76 2.96
N ALA A 90 3.06 15.78 2.17
CA ALA A 90 1.70 16.03 1.68
C ALA A 90 1.28 14.93 0.69
N ILE A 91 2.18 14.47 -0.15
CA ILE A 91 1.90 13.35 -1.06
C ILE A 91 1.60 12.08 -0.27
N ILE A 92 2.41 11.77 0.75
CA ILE A 92 2.19 10.62 1.62
C ILE A 92 0.81 10.72 2.29
N TRP A 93 0.51 11.89 2.84
CA TRP A 93 -0.77 12.13 3.51
C TRP A 93 -1.95 11.87 2.57
N HIS A 94 -1.90 12.38 1.34
CA HIS A 94 -2.96 12.15 0.36
C HIS A 94 -3.10 10.68 -0.04
N ILE A 95 -1.99 9.97 -0.22
CA ILE A 95 -2.03 8.54 -0.54
C ILE A 95 -2.75 7.77 0.56
N VAL A 96 -2.43 8.04 1.82
CA VAL A 96 -3.04 7.33 2.96
C VAL A 96 -4.52 7.68 3.09
N ARG A 97 -4.89 8.95 2.89
CA ARG A 97 -6.28 9.41 3.07
C ARG A 97 -7.16 9.03 1.89
N ASP A 98 -6.64 9.07 0.67
CA ASP A 98 -7.45 8.94 -0.54
C ASP A 98 -7.25 7.61 -1.26
N ASP A 99 -6.01 7.15 -1.40
CA ASP A 99 -5.70 5.99 -2.24
C ASP A 99 -5.76 4.66 -1.48
N LEU A 100 -5.24 4.60 -0.26
CA LEU A 100 -5.21 3.35 0.49
C LEU A 100 -6.58 2.81 0.84
N PRO A 101 -7.58 3.61 1.21
CA PRO A 101 -8.94 3.07 1.44
C PRO A 101 -9.52 2.41 0.19
N VAL A 102 -9.26 2.97 -0.98
CA VAL A 102 -9.68 2.38 -2.25
C VAL A 102 -8.95 1.05 -2.49
N LEU A 103 -7.64 1.04 -2.28
CA LEU A 103 -6.84 -0.19 -2.42
C LEU A 103 -7.35 -1.30 -1.50
N VAL A 104 -7.64 -0.97 -0.24
CA VAL A 104 -8.16 -1.96 0.72
C VAL A 104 -9.45 -2.60 0.20
N ARG A 105 -10.38 -1.78 -0.29
CA ARG A 105 -11.65 -2.29 -0.85
C ARG A 105 -11.40 -3.17 -2.07
N GLU A 106 -10.49 -2.75 -2.94
CA GLU A 106 -10.16 -3.52 -4.14
C GLU A 106 -9.52 -4.86 -3.80
N LEU A 107 -8.61 -4.88 -2.83
CA LEU A 107 -7.98 -6.11 -2.36
C LEU A 107 -8.98 -7.05 -1.71
N GLU A 108 -9.90 -6.52 -0.91
CA GLU A 108 -10.96 -7.32 -0.30
C GLU A 108 -11.88 -7.95 -1.33
N ALA A 109 -12.10 -7.28 -2.46
CA ALA A 109 -12.89 -7.82 -3.56
C ALA A 109 -12.13 -8.89 -4.35
N LEU A 110 -10.81 -8.78 -4.45
CA LEU A 110 -9.97 -9.70 -5.21
C LEU A 110 -9.65 -10.99 -4.46
N LEU A 111 -9.38 -10.87 -3.17
CA LEU A 111 -8.83 -11.98 -2.37
C LEU A 111 -9.66 -13.27 -2.43
N PRO A 112 -11.00 -13.25 -2.27
CA PRO A 112 -11.77 -14.50 -2.29
C PRO A 112 -11.60 -15.31 -3.57
N GLY A 113 -11.57 -14.63 -4.73
CA GLY A 113 -11.39 -15.31 -6.02
C GLY A 113 -10.01 -15.91 -6.17
N ILE A 114 -8.99 -15.25 -5.67
CA ILE A 114 -7.61 -15.74 -5.74
C ILE A 114 -7.40 -16.89 -4.76
N GLU A 115 -7.92 -16.76 -3.54
CA GLU A 115 -7.79 -17.80 -2.51
C GLU A 115 -8.48 -19.10 -2.90
N SER A 116 -9.57 -19.02 -3.66
CA SER A 116 -10.31 -20.21 -4.10
C SER A 116 -9.81 -20.80 -5.43
N ALA A 117 -8.83 -20.17 -6.07
CA ALA A 117 -8.29 -20.64 -7.34
C ALA A 117 -7.49 -21.94 -7.13
N PRO A 118 -7.57 -22.90 -8.07
CA PRO A 118 -6.75 -24.11 -7.98
C PRO A 118 -5.27 -23.79 -8.18
N GLU A 119 -4.43 -24.54 -7.46
CA GLU A 119 -2.97 -24.45 -7.62
C GLU A 119 -2.55 -25.06 -9.00
#